data_24ba75bd87ddc8bd6e50f3be9d084027
#
_entry.id   24ba75bd87ddc8bd6e50f3be9d084027
#
_cell.length_a   1.000
_cell.length_b   1.000
_cell.length_c   1.000
_cell.angle_alpha   90.00
_cell.angle_beta   90.00
_cell.angle_gamma   90.00
#
_symmetry.space_group_name_H-M   'P 1'
#
loop_
_entity.id
_entity.type
_entity.pdbx_description
1 polymer ?
#
loop_
_entity_poly.entity_id
_entity_poly.type
_entity_poly.pdbx_seq_one_letter_code
_entity_poly.pdbx_strand_id
1 'polypeptide(L)'
;MFTGLVEEQGSVVKLEPLDDALRLTVRAPLVTADARPGDSIAVDGVCLTVVEVGGGEFTAHVMRETIDRSRVAAYAAGTRVNLERALAAGARLGGHIVQGHVDGVAELIAREPSEHWEVFRFTLPGALRRYVVEKGSIAVNGTSLTVSAVGENWFEVSLIPTTLSE
;
A
#
# COMPACT_ATOMS: atom_id res chain seq x y z
N MET A 1 -7.29 10.09 3.73
CA MET A 1 -5.88 10.20 4.20
C MET A 1 -5.57 9.04 5.13
N PHE A 2 -4.34 8.58 5.14
CA PHE A 2 -3.84 7.42 5.86
C PHE A 2 -2.57 7.76 6.61
N THR A 3 -2.02 6.80 7.35
CA THR A 3 -0.81 6.98 8.16
C THR A 3 0.35 6.11 7.66
N GLY A 4 0.06 5.11 6.85
CA GLY A 4 1.00 4.05 6.47
C GLY A 4 1.20 3.00 7.58
N LEU A 5 0.26 2.87 8.49
CA LEU A 5 0.23 1.79 9.48
C LEU A 5 -0.79 0.75 9.03
N VAL A 6 -0.29 -0.38 8.57
CA VAL A 6 -1.12 -1.51 8.12
C VAL A 6 -1.93 -2.04 9.31
N GLU A 7 -3.25 -2.16 9.13
CA GLU A 7 -4.16 -2.68 10.14
C GLU A 7 -4.44 -4.18 9.94
N GLU A 8 -4.43 -4.62 8.68
CA GLU A 8 -4.78 -5.97 8.30
C GLU A 8 -4.06 -6.37 7.01
N GLN A 9 -3.68 -7.63 6.90
CA GLN A 9 -3.31 -8.24 5.65
C GLN A 9 -4.49 -9.03 5.09
N GLY A 10 -5.16 -8.44 4.09
CA GLY A 10 -6.27 -9.05 3.37
C GLY A 10 -5.83 -9.90 2.19
N SER A 11 -6.80 -10.41 1.44
CA SER A 11 -6.56 -11.16 0.22
C SER A 11 -7.53 -10.78 -0.88
N VAL A 12 -7.05 -10.69 -2.10
CA VAL A 12 -7.87 -10.48 -3.29
C VAL A 12 -8.74 -11.71 -3.51
N VAL A 13 -10.05 -11.51 -3.57
CA VAL A 13 -11.03 -12.57 -3.91
C VAL A 13 -11.14 -12.69 -5.42
N LYS A 14 -11.31 -11.56 -6.10
CA LYS A 14 -11.36 -11.49 -7.56
C LYS A 14 -11.01 -10.10 -8.08
N LEU A 15 -10.62 -10.05 -9.34
CA LEU A 15 -10.38 -8.86 -10.12
C LEU A 15 -11.13 -9.01 -11.44
N GLU A 16 -12.13 -8.18 -11.68
CA GLU A 16 -13.01 -8.25 -12.84
C GLU A 16 -12.77 -7.04 -13.74
N PRO A 17 -12.44 -7.24 -15.03
CA PRO A 17 -12.33 -6.12 -15.95
C PRO A 17 -13.72 -5.49 -16.19
N LEU A 18 -13.74 -4.17 -16.23
CA LEU A 18 -14.83 -3.34 -16.73
C LEU A 18 -14.33 -2.64 -18.01
N ASP A 19 -15.18 -1.90 -18.69
CA ASP A 19 -14.81 -1.27 -19.97
C ASP A 19 -13.57 -0.36 -19.86
N ASP A 20 -13.51 0.48 -18.79
CA ASP A 20 -12.45 1.47 -18.55
C ASP A 20 -11.84 1.40 -17.16
N ALA A 21 -12.17 0.35 -16.38
CA ALA A 21 -11.77 0.20 -14.99
C ALA A 21 -11.59 -1.28 -14.62
N LEU A 22 -11.24 -1.55 -13.36
CA LEU A 22 -11.30 -2.89 -12.76
C LEU A 22 -12.21 -2.84 -11.54
N ARG A 23 -12.99 -3.91 -11.32
CA ARG A 23 -13.68 -4.16 -10.07
C ARG A 23 -12.84 -5.10 -9.21
N LEU A 24 -12.33 -4.60 -8.11
CA LEU A 24 -11.53 -5.34 -7.14
C LEU A 24 -12.42 -5.76 -5.97
N THR A 25 -12.40 -7.05 -5.61
CA THR A 25 -13.02 -7.58 -4.39
C THR A 25 -11.93 -8.09 -3.47
N VAL A 26 -11.93 -7.65 -2.22
CA VAL A 26 -10.93 -8.00 -1.20
C VAL A 26 -11.64 -8.56 0.03
N ARG A 27 -11.14 -9.70 0.53
CA ARG A 27 -11.50 -10.25 1.84
C ARG A 27 -10.65 -9.57 2.91
N ALA A 28 -11.31 -8.94 3.88
CA ALA A 28 -10.69 -8.08 4.87
C ALA A 28 -11.61 -7.89 6.09
N PRO A 29 -11.79 -8.91 6.94
CA PRO A 29 -12.78 -8.89 8.01
C PRO A 29 -12.56 -7.77 9.04
N LEU A 30 -11.31 -7.35 9.29
CA LEU A 30 -11.02 -6.31 10.28
C LEU A 30 -11.39 -4.91 9.75
N VAL A 31 -10.86 -4.52 8.60
CA VAL A 31 -11.11 -3.17 8.05
C VAL A 31 -12.54 -2.99 7.54
N THR A 32 -13.26 -4.08 7.29
CA THR A 32 -14.68 -4.04 6.89
C THR A 32 -15.66 -4.06 8.05
N ALA A 33 -15.19 -4.24 9.29
CA ALA A 33 -16.07 -4.37 10.46
C ALA A 33 -16.99 -3.15 10.69
N ASP A 34 -16.52 -1.95 10.35
CA ASP A 34 -17.26 -0.69 10.48
C ASP A 34 -17.30 0.12 9.18
N ALA A 35 -16.67 -0.37 8.10
CA ALA A 35 -16.65 0.31 6.81
C ALA A 35 -18.04 0.41 6.17
N ARG A 36 -18.25 1.49 5.40
CA ARG A 36 -19.50 1.78 4.67
C ARG A 36 -19.18 2.15 3.23
N PRO A 37 -20.14 1.97 2.30
CA PRO A 37 -20.01 2.54 0.97
C PRO A 37 -19.68 4.05 1.03
N GLY A 38 -18.66 4.45 0.27
CA GLY A 38 -18.12 5.81 0.27
C GLY A 38 -16.90 6.02 1.16
N ASP A 39 -16.59 5.10 2.08
CA ASP A 39 -15.35 5.16 2.86
C ASP A 39 -14.13 4.86 2.00
N SER A 40 -12.96 5.34 2.45
CA SER A 40 -11.69 5.05 1.80
C SER A 40 -10.90 3.99 2.57
N ILE A 41 -10.41 2.99 1.85
CA ILE A 41 -9.47 1.98 2.35
C ILE A 41 -8.22 2.03 1.46
N ALA A 42 -7.05 2.08 2.06
CA ALA A 42 -5.78 1.91 1.33
C ALA A 42 -5.54 0.41 1.11
N VAL A 43 -5.26 0.04 -0.13
CA VAL A 43 -4.90 -1.33 -0.56
C VAL A 43 -3.48 -1.28 -1.12
N ASP A 44 -2.49 -1.88 -0.45
CA ASP A 44 -1.07 -1.70 -0.74
C ASP A 44 -0.68 -0.21 -0.92
N GLY A 45 -1.30 0.68 -0.13
CA GLY A 45 -1.10 2.12 -0.21
C GLY A 45 -1.93 2.85 -1.26
N VAL A 46 -2.72 2.15 -2.07
CA VAL A 46 -3.64 2.76 -3.05
C VAL A 46 -4.94 3.11 -2.36
N CYS A 47 -5.31 4.40 -2.34
CA CYS A 47 -6.60 4.86 -1.84
C CYS A 47 -7.74 4.41 -2.76
N LEU A 48 -8.60 3.54 -2.25
CA LEU A 48 -9.78 3.07 -2.98
C LEU A 48 -11.05 3.38 -2.21
N THR A 49 -12.10 3.74 -2.94
CA THR A 49 -13.43 4.01 -2.36
C THR A 49 -14.23 2.73 -2.32
N VAL A 50 -14.76 2.38 -1.16
CA VAL A 50 -15.66 1.25 -0.96
C VAL A 50 -16.96 1.48 -1.73
N VAL A 51 -17.31 0.56 -2.62
CA VAL A 51 -18.57 0.56 -3.37
C VAL A 51 -19.60 -0.34 -2.68
N GLU A 52 -19.19 -1.53 -2.31
CA GLU A 52 -20.00 -2.51 -1.55
C GLU A 52 -19.17 -3.09 -0.42
N VAL A 53 -19.81 -3.41 0.70
CA VAL A 53 -19.19 -4.08 1.85
C VAL A 53 -20.17 -5.04 2.49
N GLY A 54 -19.69 -6.22 2.86
CA GLY A 54 -20.49 -7.23 3.56
C GLY A 54 -19.78 -8.58 3.63
N GLY A 55 -20.12 -9.38 4.64
CA GLY A 55 -19.53 -10.71 4.81
C GLY A 55 -18.01 -10.75 5.02
N GLY A 56 -17.40 -9.65 5.51
CA GLY A 56 -15.95 -9.54 5.66
C GLY A 56 -15.23 -9.25 4.35
N GLU A 57 -15.93 -8.78 3.34
CA GLU A 57 -15.39 -8.39 2.03
C GLU A 57 -15.83 -6.99 1.66
N PHE A 58 -15.04 -6.30 0.84
CA PHE A 58 -15.45 -5.07 0.18
C PHE A 58 -15.10 -5.10 -1.30
N THR A 59 -15.81 -4.29 -2.08
CA THR A 59 -15.49 -4.05 -3.48
C THR A 59 -15.13 -2.58 -3.70
N ALA A 60 -14.22 -2.34 -4.65
CA ALA A 60 -13.87 -1.01 -5.10
C ALA A 60 -13.68 -1.01 -6.63
N HIS A 61 -13.93 0.15 -7.25
CA HIS A 61 -13.59 0.35 -8.66
C HIS A 61 -12.20 1.01 -8.75
N VAL A 62 -11.35 0.45 -9.59
CA VAL A 62 -9.98 0.93 -9.83
C VAL A 62 -9.92 1.55 -11.20
N MET A 63 -9.72 2.87 -11.24
CA MET A 63 -9.65 3.65 -12.47
C MET A 63 -8.34 3.42 -13.23
N ARG A 64 -8.34 3.72 -14.52
CA ARG A 64 -7.21 3.52 -15.44
C ARG A 64 -5.91 4.14 -14.92
N GLU A 65 -5.92 5.37 -14.44
CA GLU A 65 -4.72 6.04 -13.89
C GLU A 65 -4.12 5.25 -12.71
N THR A 66 -4.97 4.71 -11.82
CA THR A 66 -4.53 3.87 -10.71
C THR A 66 -3.94 2.55 -11.19
N ILE A 67 -4.53 1.94 -12.20
CA ILE A 67 -4.03 0.71 -12.83
C ILE A 67 -2.63 0.96 -13.42
N ASP A 68 -2.45 2.06 -14.14
CA ASP A 68 -1.21 2.40 -14.83
C ASP A 68 -0.08 2.82 -13.86
N ARG A 69 -0.41 3.34 -12.66
CA ARG A 69 0.56 3.82 -11.66
C ARG A 69 0.87 2.83 -10.54
N SER A 70 0.12 1.77 -10.42
CA SER A 70 0.25 0.82 -9.32
C SER A 70 0.38 -0.62 -9.80
N ARG A 71 0.60 -1.53 -8.86
CA ARG A 71 0.66 -2.96 -9.16
C ARG A 71 -0.71 -3.66 -9.19
N VAL A 72 -1.82 -2.93 -9.07
CA VAL A 72 -3.17 -3.53 -9.01
C VAL A 72 -3.47 -4.41 -10.23
N ALA A 73 -2.99 -4.05 -11.43
CA ALA A 73 -3.16 -4.87 -12.63
C ALA A 73 -2.51 -6.28 -12.54
N ALA A 74 -1.55 -6.46 -11.65
CA ALA A 74 -0.88 -7.74 -11.43
C ALA A 74 -1.55 -8.59 -10.33
N TYR A 75 -2.63 -8.12 -9.72
CA TYR A 75 -3.32 -8.90 -8.70
C TYR A 75 -4.09 -10.06 -9.33
N ALA A 76 -4.14 -11.15 -8.59
CA ALA A 76 -4.94 -12.35 -8.88
C ALA A 76 -5.66 -12.81 -7.62
N ALA A 77 -6.63 -13.69 -7.74
CA ALA A 77 -7.26 -14.32 -6.60
C ALA A 77 -6.21 -14.96 -5.68
N GLY A 78 -6.29 -14.68 -4.39
CA GLY A 78 -5.31 -15.10 -3.37
C GLY A 78 -4.12 -14.15 -3.19
N THR A 79 -3.94 -13.11 -4.02
CA THR A 79 -2.92 -12.09 -3.78
C THR A 79 -3.15 -11.44 -2.41
N ARG A 80 -2.12 -11.43 -1.57
CA ARG A 80 -2.14 -10.75 -0.26
C ARG A 80 -1.91 -9.26 -0.45
N VAL A 81 -2.65 -8.45 0.30
CA VAL A 81 -2.59 -6.99 0.21
C VAL A 81 -2.64 -6.37 1.61
N ASN A 82 -1.85 -5.33 1.82
CA ASN A 82 -1.84 -4.56 3.05
C ASN A 82 -3.01 -3.57 3.05
N LEU A 83 -3.71 -3.47 4.17
CA LEU A 83 -4.92 -2.67 4.29
C LEU A 83 -4.85 -1.69 5.45
N GLU A 84 -5.35 -0.49 5.23
CA GLU A 84 -5.49 0.55 6.23
C GLU A 84 -6.77 1.34 5.97
N ARG A 85 -7.60 1.57 7.01
CA ARG A 85 -8.75 2.47 6.92
C ARG A 85 -8.30 3.93 6.94
N ALA A 86 -9.10 4.82 6.36
CA ALA A 86 -8.84 6.24 6.47
C ALA A 86 -8.76 6.69 7.94
N LEU A 87 -7.76 7.53 8.25
CA LEU A 87 -7.52 8.05 9.59
C LEU A 87 -8.74 8.78 10.13
N ALA A 88 -9.27 8.32 11.25
CA ALA A 88 -10.38 8.97 11.93
C ALA A 88 -9.95 10.32 12.53
N ALA A 89 -10.88 11.29 12.54
CA ALA A 89 -10.63 12.59 13.17
C ALA A 89 -10.32 12.40 14.68
N GLY A 90 -9.19 12.97 15.11
CA GLY A 90 -8.72 12.85 16.49
C GLY A 90 -7.89 11.60 16.82
N ALA A 91 -7.72 10.67 15.86
CA ALA A 91 -6.80 9.56 16.03
C ALA A 91 -5.32 10.00 15.94
N ARG A 92 -4.42 9.14 16.44
CA ARG A 92 -2.98 9.40 16.38
C ARG A 92 -2.44 9.20 14.98
N LEU A 93 -1.59 10.13 14.53
CA LEU A 93 -0.79 9.97 13.32
C LEU A 93 0.53 9.27 13.71
N GLY A 94 0.53 7.93 13.71
CA GLY A 94 1.67 7.11 14.15
C GLY A 94 2.77 6.95 13.09
N GLY A 95 2.43 7.08 11.80
CA GLY A 95 3.36 7.04 10.68
C GLY A 95 3.64 8.43 10.12
N HIS A 96 3.24 8.69 8.88
CA HIS A 96 3.30 10.01 8.26
C HIS A 96 2.01 10.31 7.49
N ILE A 97 1.86 11.50 6.92
CA ILE A 97 0.69 11.85 6.12
C ILE A 97 0.78 11.13 4.78
N VAL A 98 -0.09 10.12 4.55
CA VAL A 98 -0.18 9.35 3.33
C VAL A 98 -1.52 9.65 2.66
N GLN A 99 -1.48 10.12 1.41
CA GLN A 99 -2.69 10.39 0.64
C GLN A 99 -3.28 9.13 0.00
N GLY A 100 -2.43 8.15 -0.30
CA GLY A 100 -2.80 6.94 -1.02
C GLY A 100 -2.86 7.14 -2.54
N HIS A 101 -2.24 8.20 -3.05
CA HIS A 101 -2.07 8.49 -4.47
C HIS A 101 -0.69 8.00 -4.90
N VAL A 102 -0.64 6.78 -5.41
CA VAL A 102 0.63 6.11 -5.72
C VAL A 102 1.36 6.81 -6.86
N ASP A 103 2.63 7.14 -6.63
CA ASP A 103 3.47 7.86 -7.59
C ASP A 103 4.07 6.93 -8.65
N GLY A 104 4.28 5.66 -8.31
CA GLY A 104 4.85 4.68 -9.23
C GLY A 104 5.14 3.34 -8.58
N VAL A 105 5.72 2.44 -9.37
CA VAL A 105 6.10 1.08 -8.97
C VAL A 105 7.62 0.99 -8.90
N ALA A 106 8.12 0.30 -7.90
CA ALA A 106 9.54 -0.03 -7.72
C ALA A 106 9.73 -1.54 -7.63
N GLU A 107 10.89 -2.03 -8.05
CA GLU A 107 11.27 -3.42 -7.94
C GLU A 107 12.20 -3.62 -6.75
N LEU A 108 12.01 -4.69 -5.98
CA LEU A 108 12.93 -5.13 -4.95
C LEU A 108 14.15 -5.77 -5.64
N ILE A 109 15.32 -5.15 -5.52
CA ILE A 109 16.55 -5.57 -6.21
C ILE A 109 17.60 -6.19 -5.29
N ALA A 110 17.49 -5.97 -3.96
CA ALA A 110 18.35 -6.64 -2.99
C ALA A 110 17.66 -6.76 -1.63
N ARG A 111 18.02 -7.81 -0.89
CA ARG A 111 17.69 -8.02 0.52
C ARG A 111 18.97 -8.37 1.25
N GLU A 112 19.26 -7.66 2.32
CA GLU A 112 20.44 -7.87 3.15
C GLU A 112 19.99 -8.13 4.59
N PRO A 113 19.90 -9.40 5.00
CA PRO A 113 19.47 -9.76 6.35
C PRO A 113 20.54 -9.40 7.38
N SER A 114 20.10 -8.96 8.55
CA SER A 114 20.90 -8.77 9.75
C SER A 114 20.25 -9.49 10.93
N GLU A 115 20.86 -9.48 12.11
CA GLU A 115 20.34 -10.17 13.30
C GLU A 115 18.98 -9.61 13.76
N HIS A 116 18.77 -8.30 13.64
CA HIS A 116 17.62 -7.60 14.23
C HIS A 116 16.80 -6.79 13.22
N TRP A 117 17.22 -6.70 11.97
CA TRP A 117 16.51 -6.02 10.88
C TRP A 117 16.96 -6.59 9.53
N GLU A 118 16.27 -6.20 8.47
CA GLU A 118 16.67 -6.53 7.11
C GLU A 118 16.60 -5.26 6.25
N VAL A 119 17.66 -5.02 5.47
CA VAL A 119 17.69 -3.92 4.50
C VAL A 119 17.06 -4.39 3.18
N PHE A 120 16.09 -3.62 2.70
CA PHE A 120 15.45 -3.81 1.41
C PHE A 120 15.88 -2.67 0.48
N ARG A 121 16.49 -3.02 -0.65
CA ARG A 121 16.83 -2.06 -1.71
C ARG A 121 15.87 -2.17 -2.86
N PHE A 122 15.32 -1.03 -3.27
CA PHE A 122 14.37 -0.92 -4.37
C PHE A 122 14.94 -0.06 -5.49
N THR A 123 14.49 -0.32 -6.74
CA THR A 123 14.73 0.62 -7.85
C THR A 123 14.08 1.97 -7.54
N LEU A 124 14.66 3.04 -8.06
CA LEU A 124 14.11 4.40 -7.94
C LEU A 124 13.92 4.98 -9.34
N PRO A 125 12.66 5.05 -9.84
CA PRO A 125 12.39 5.68 -11.12
C PRO A 125 12.90 7.13 -11.16
N GLY A 126 13.57 7.52 -12.22
CA GLY A 126 14.23 8.83 -12.34
C GLY A 126 13.31 10.02 -12.09
N ALA A 127 12.03 9.91 -12.49
CA ALA A 127 11.02 10.94 -12.26
C ALA A 127 10.74 11.17 -10.75
N LEU A 128 10.92 10.14 -9.93
CA LEU A 128 10.66 10.19 -8.48
C LEU A 128 11.90 10.58 -7.67
N ARG A 129 13.10 10.54 -8.28
CA ARG A 129 14.38 10.76 -7.59
C ARG A 129 14.41 12.05 -6.74
N ARG A 130 13.85 13.13 -7.24
CA ARG A 130 13.83 14.44 -6.57
C ARG A 130 12.95 14.48 -5.30
N TYR A 131 12.07 13.51 -5.12
CA TYR A 131 11.14 13.44 -3.98
C TYR A 131 11.60 12.46 -2.89
N VAL A 132 12.59 11.62 -3.16
CA VAL A 132 13.10 10.63 -2.22
C VAL A 132 14.41 11.12 -1.64
N VAL A 133 14.44 11.29 -0.31
CA VAL A 133 15.61 11.81 0.41
C VAL A 133 15.95 10.88 1.57
N GLU A 134 17.23 10.81 1.91
CA GLU A 134 17.69 10.06 3.09
C GLU A 134 17.04 10.60 4.36
N LYS A 135 16.60 9.70 5.25
CA LYS A 135 15.81 9.98 6.48
C LYS A 135 14.41 10.56 6.22
N GLY A 136 13.98 10.70 4.97
CA GLY A 136 12.60 11.04 4.63
C GLY A 136 11.65 9.88 4.88
N SER A 137 10.37 10.19 5.03
CA SER A 137 9.30 9.18 5.09
C SER A 137 8.90 8.76 3.68
N ILE A 138 8.62 7.47 3.52
CA ILE A 138 8.10 6.88 2.27
C ILE A 138 7.07 5.80 2.61
N ALA A 139 6.01 5.72 1.82
CA ALA A 139 5.06 4.60 1.91
C ALA A 139 5.40 3.57 0.82
N VAL A 140 5.70 2.34 1.21
CA VAL A 140 5.93 1.22 0.29
C VAL A 140 4.90 0.14 0.58
N ASN A 141 4.09 -0.22 -0.42
CA ASN A 141 2.93 -1.10 -0.26
C ASN A 141 2.04 -0.71 0.93
N GLY A 142 1.82 0.59 1.14
CA GLY A 142 1.04 1.12 2.24
C GLY A 142 1.75 1.18 3.60
N THR A 143 2.96 0.68 3.72
CA THR A 143 3.73 0.71 4.97
C THR A 143 4.57 1.98 5.07
N SER A 144 4.43 2.73 6.16
CA SER A 144 5.24 3.91 6.49
C SER A 144 6.64 3.50 6.89
N LEU A 145 7.62 3.91 6.11
CA LEU A 145 9.03 3.56 6.29
C LEU A 145 9.91 4.81 6.25
N THR A 146 11.13 4.66 6.75
CA THR A 146 12.17 5.69 6.67
C THR A 146 13.20 5.26 5.61
N VAL A 147 13.52 6.15 4.70
CA VAL A 147 14.60 5.95 3.73
C VAL A 147 15.94 5.91 4.48
N SER A 148 16.60 4.74 4.50
CA SER A 148 17.89 4.56 5.18
C SER A 148 19.07 5.02 4.33
N ALA A 149 18.97 4.86 3.00
CA ALA A 149 19.94 5.35 2.04
C ALA A 149 19.28 5.61 0.68
N VAL A 150 19.88 6.45 -0.16
CA VAL A 150 19.39 6.74 -1.50
C VAL A 150 20.56 6.94 -2.46
N GLY A 151 20.51 6.25 -3.61
CA GLY A 151 21.45 6.37 -4.71
C GLY A 151 20.86 7.08 -5.92
N GLU A 152 21.50 6.95 -7.06
CA GLU A 152 21.06 7.56 -8.30
C GLU A 152 19.76 6.94 -8.82
N ASN A 153 19.67 5.60 -8.76
CA ASN A 153 18.56 4.81 -9.31
C ASN A 153 18.00 3.77 -8.31
N TRP A 154 18.25 3.95 -7.02
CA TRP A 154 17.77 3.07 -5.97
C TRP A 154 17.56 3.83 -4.65
N PHE A 155 16.76 3.25 -3.76
CA PHE A 155 16.65 3.63 -2.35
C PHE A 155 16.58 2.40 -1.47
N GLU A 156 16.85 2.57 -0.18
CA GLU A 156 16.79 1.53 0.83
C GLU A 156 15.89 1.91 1.98
N VAL A 157 15.29 0.88 2.57
CA VAL A 157 14.60 0.94 3.85
C VAL A 157 15.06 -0.21 4.73
N SER A 158 15.04 -0.04 6.04
CA SER A 158 15.35 -1.10 6.99
C SER A 158 14.08 -1.55 7.67
N LEU A 159 13.76 -2.83 7.57
CA LEU A 159 12.56 -3.44 8.12
C LEU A 159 12.90 -4.22 9.40
N ILE A 160 12.15 -3.98 10.45
CA ILE A 160 12.25 -4.74 11.70
C ILE A 160 11.44 -6.05 11.61
N PRO A 161 11.71 -7.05 12.45
CA PRO A 161 11.01 -8.34 12.39
C PRO A 161 9.49 -8.24 12.43
N THR A 162 8.93 -7.33 13.22
CA THR A 162 7.48 -7.07 13.28
C THR A 162 6.92 -6.71 11.90
N THR A 163 7.57 -5.79 11.17
CA THR A 163 7.14 -5.38 9.82
C THR A 163 7.28 -6.51 8.78
N LEU A 164 8.20 -7.45 9.02
CA LEU A 164 8.42 -8.59 8.11
C LEU A 164 7.46 -9.75 8.37
N SER A 165 6.87 -9.84 9.57
CA SER A 165 5.99 -10.95 9.99
C SER A 165 4.50 -10.68 9.80
N GLU A 166 4.12 -9.45 9.69
CA GLU A 166 2.74 -8.97 9.48
C GLU A 166 2.48 -8.62 8.02
#